data_9435ca26ceee472c6dcd527fe9a13a44
#
_entry.id   9435ca26ceee472c6dcd527fe9a13a44
#
_cell.length_a   1.000
_cell.length_b   1.000
_cell.length_c   1.000
_cell.angle_alpha   90.00
_cell.angle_beta   90.00
_cell.angle_gamma   90.00
#
_symmetry.space_group_name_H-M   'P 1'
#
loop_
_entity.id
_entity.type
_entity.pdbx_description
1 polymer ?
#
loop_
_entity_poly.entity_id
_entity_poly.type
_entity_poly.pdbx_seq_one_letter_code
_entity_poly.pdbx_strand_id
1 'polypeptide(L)'
;MTAAAEKAGRSLVRGFGEIEKLQVSKKGPADFVSEADRRAEEIIYQELSKARPSYGFLMEERGVVEGVDTSNCWIVDPLDGTLNFLHGLPHFSISIALERDSTIFAGVIYEPISDQMFWAENGKGAYLNGRRVRVSARHDIEESVFATGMPFKGRDGHQPFLRQLEQVMAVSAGVRRFGSAALDLAYVAAGRYEGFWEQGLSPWDVAAGVIIVREAGGFVSDFKGRDPVIANGEIIAGNASLHDTLRKLINKAA
;
A
#
# COMPACT_ATOMS: atom_id res chain seq x y z
N MET A 1 15.33 4.73 4.39
CA MET A 1 13.93 4.24 4.43
C MET A 1 13.76 3.12 5.46
N THR A 2 14.40 1.96 5.34
CA THR A 2 14.23 0.82 6.26
C THR A 2 14.42 1.19 7.74
N ALA A 3 15.52 1.88 8.09
CA ALA A 3 15.76 2.34 9.46
C ALA A 3 14.69 3.32 9.99
N ALA A 4 14.14 4.18 9.12
CA ALA A 4 13.04 5.08 9.47
C ALA A 4 11.76 4.27 9.75
N ALA A 5 11.43 3.31 8.88
CA ALA A 5 10.28 2.41 9.04
C ALA A 5 10.40 1.57 10.33
N GLU A 6 11.55 0.97 10.61
CA GLU A 6 11.77 0.23 11.85
C GLU A 6 11.62 1.09 13.11
N LYS A 7 12.14 2.32 13.09
CA LYS A 7 12.05 3.23 14.22
C LYS A 7 10.62 3.66 14.48
N ALA A 8 9.86 4.00 13.44
CA ALA A 8 8.44 4.32 13.52
C ALA A 8 7.62 3.09 13.92
N GLY A 9 7.93 1.90 13.37
CA GLY A 9 7.27 0.65 13.71
C GLY A 9 7.36 0.29 15.20
N ARG A 10 8.51 0.51 15.83
CA ARG A 10 8.64 0.33 17.29
C ARG A 10 7.70 1.26 18.08
N SER A 11 7.46 2.48 17.57
CA SER A 11 6.48 3.38 18.19
C SER A 11 5.05 2.88 18.02
N LEU A 12 4.72 2.38 16.80
CA LEU A 12 3.40 1.81 16.52
C LEU A 12 3.11 0.56 17.34
N VAL A 13 4.06 -0.38 17.47
CA VAL A 13 3.90 -1.59 18.29
C VAL A 13 3.63 -1.23 19.75
N ARG A 14 4.32 -0.22 20.29
CA ARG A 14 4.05 0.27 21.65
C ARG A 14 2.64 0.85 21.76
N GLY A 15 2.24 1.71 20.80
CA GLY A 15 0.90 2.29 20.76
C GLY A 15 -0.19 1.23 20.59
N PHE A 16 0.06 0.20 19.75
CA PHE A 16 -0.86 -0.91 19.57
C PHE A 16 -1.13 -1.69 20.86
N GLY A 17 -0.14 -1.85 21.72
CA GLY A 17 -0.31 -2.44 23.05
C GLY A 17 -1.05 -1.56 24.07
N GLU A 18 -1.32 -0.30 23.71
CA GLU A 18 -1.97 0.69 24.60
C GLU A 18 -3.19 1.36 23.95
N ILE A 19 -3.81 0.69 22.98
CA ILE A 19 -4.88 1.24 22.13
C ILE A 19 -6.00 1.93 22.92
N GLU A 20 -6.44 1.36 24.03
CA GLU A 20 -7.50 1.93 24.88
C GLU A 20 -7.15 3.31 25.44
N LYS A 21 -5.88 3.68 25.48
CA LYS A 21 -5.38 4.96 25.99
C LYS A 21 -5.13 5.99 24.89
N LEU A 22 -5.21 5.61 23.62
CA LEU A 22 -4.96 6.51 22.50
C LEU A 22 -6.13 7.46 22.30
N GLN A 23 -5.81 8.73 22.10
CA GLN A 23 -6.79 9.70 21.63
C GLN A 23 -7.05 9.49 20.14
N VAL A 24 -8.34 9.40 19.79
CA VAL A 24 -8.81 9.20 18.42
C VAL A 24 -9.55 10.46 17.98
N SER A 25 -9.19 11.01 16.83
CA SER A 25 -9.95 12.05 16.15
C SER A 25 -10.48 11.53 14.82
N LYS A 26 -11.69 11.99 14.45
CA LYS A 26 -12.36 11.60 13.22
C LYS A 26 -12.16 12.68 12.16
N LYS A 27 -11.50 12.39 11.06
CA LYS A 27 -11.27 13.31 9.95
C LYS A 27 -12.47 13.43 9.00
N GLY A 28 -13.19 12.35 8.80
CA GLY A 28 -14.34 12.26 7.91
C GLY A 28 -15.27 11.13 8.36
N PRO A 29 -16.28 10.73 7.54
CA PRO A 29 -17.28 9.74 7.95
C PRO A 29 -16.74 8.39 8.39
N ALA A 30 -15.56 8.02 7.92
CA ALA A 30 -14.87 6.78 8.35
C ALA A 30 -13.34 6.93 8.33
N ASP A 31 -12.86 8.17 8.37
CA ASP A 31 -11.44 8.49 8.35
C ASP A 31 -10.98 8.82 9.78
N PHE A 32 -10.01 8.07 10.30
CA PHE A 32 -9.55 8.16 11.68
C PHE A 32 -8.07 8.52 11.70
N VAL A 33 -7.74 9.41 12.60
CA VAL A 33 -6.35 9.79 12.91
C VAL A 33 -6.08 9.46 14.36
N SER A 34 -5.00 8.80 14.63
CA SER A 34 -4.53 8.49 15.97
C SER A 34 -3.30 9.33 16.34
N GLU A 35 -3.04 9.45 17.62
CA GLU A 35 -1.77 10.05 18.10
C GLU A 35 -0.57 9.19 17.68
N ALA A 36 -0.75 7.86 17.58
CA ALA A 36 0.28 6.95 17.13
C ALA A 36 0.70 7.22 15.68
N ASP A 37 -0.27 7.51 14.80
CA ASP A 37 -0.10 7.87 13.40
C ASP A 37 0.80 9.09 13.25
N ARG A 38 0.41 10.21 13.86
CA ARG A 38 1.19 11.44 13.84
C ARG A 38 2.60 11.29 14.42
N ARG A 39 2.73 10.47 15.47
CA ARG A 39 4.03 10.20 16.09
C ARG A 39 4.92 9.38 15.15
N ALA A 40 4.35 8.39 14.45
CA ALA A 40 5.06 7.60 13.46
C ALA A 40 5.53 8.48 12.30
N GLU A 41 4.65 9.35 11.79
CA GLU A 41 4.98 10.31 10.73
C GLU A 41 6.12 11.24 11.13
N GLU A 42 6.07 11.83 12.32
CA GLU A 42 7.13 12.71 12.82
C GLU A 42 8.49 12.00 12.89
N ILE A 43 8.50 10.73 13.35
CA ILE A 43 9.73 9.91 13.38
C ILE A 43 10.29 9.71 11.97
N ILE A 44 9.43 9.34 11.01
CA ILE A 44 9.84 9.12 9.61
C ILE A 44 10.37 10.42 9.01
N TYR A 45 9.63 11.52 9.19
CA TYR A 45 10.04 12.83 8.71
C TYR A 45 11.42 13.24 9.21
N GLN A 46 11.67 13.11 10.52
CA GLN A 46 12.97 13.46 11.12
C GLN A 46 14.11 12.61 10.57
N GLU A 47 13.92 11.29 10.44
CA GLU A 47 14.96 10.38 9.95
C GLU A 47 15.28 10.64 8.47
N LEU A 48 14.26 10.84 7.64
CA LEU A 48 14.44 11.08 6.20
C LEU A 48 14.99 12.49 5.92
N SER A 49 14.51 13.52 6.61
CA SER A 49 15.03 14.89 6.50
C SER A 49 16.51 14.98 6.92
N LYS A 50 16.89 14.26 7.98
CA LYS A 50 18.29 14.18 8.39
C LYS A 50 19.17 13.51 7.33
N ALA A 51 18.64 12.47 6.67
CA ALA A 51 19.39 11.74 5.64
C ALA A 51 19.48 12.49 4.31
N ARG A 52 18.44 13.24 3.94
CA ARG A 52 18.31 13.99 2.67
C ARG A 52 17.57 15.30 2.92
N PRO A 53 18.27 16.33 3.44
CA PRO A 53 17.62 17.56 3.88
C PRO A 53 17.05 18.42 2.75
N SER A 54 17.45 18.17 1.50
CA SER A 54 16.95 18.91 0.33
C SER A 54 15.70 18.32 -0.30
N TYR A 55 15.31 17.08 0.05
CA TYR A 55 14.17 16.39 -0.60
C TYR A 55 12.83 16.91 -0.08
N GLY A 56 11.82 16.94 -0.95
CA GLY A 56 10.44 17.20 -0.58
C GLY A 56 9.72 15.99 0.02
N PHE A 57 8.51 16.21 0.52
CA PHE A 57 7.65 15.17 1.08
C PHE A 57 6.21 15.35 0.60
N LEU A 58 5.54 14.23 0.35
CA LEU A 58 4.10 14.08 0.26
C LEU A 58 3.68 13.07 1.34
N MET A 59 3.00 13.53 2.38
CA MET A 59 2.71 12.76 3.59
C MET A 59 1.21 12.78 3.89
N GLU A 60 0.70 11.72 4.46
CA GLU A 60 -0.74 11.60 4.74
C GLU A 60 -1.21 12.66 5.74
N GLU A 61 -0.53 12.80 6.87
CA GLU A 61 -0.96 13.66 7.97
C GLU A 61 -0.50 15.11 7.80
N ARG A 62 0.75 15.31 7.39
CA ARG A 62 1.38 16.62 7.25
C ARG A 62 1.09 17.29 5.90
N GLY A 63 0.75 16.49 4.87
CA GLY A 63 0.58 16.96 3.50
C GLY A 63 1.91 17.18 2.79
N VAL A 64 1.95 18.17 1.91
CA VAL A 64 3.12 18.51 1.10
C VAL A 64 4.11 19.35 1.89
N VAL A 65 5.38 18.96 1.85
CA VAL A 65 6.52 19.77 2.35
C VAL A 65 7.49 19.97 1.19
N GLU A 66 7.60 21.20 0.71
CA GLU A 66 8.46 21.52 -0.41
C GLU A 66 9.93 21.32 -0.06
N GLY A 67 10.67 20.66 -0.95
CA GLY A 67 12.12 20.50 -0.87
C GLY A 67 12.84 21.51 -1.76
N VAL A 68 14.12 21.79 -1.45
CA VAL A 68 14.98 22.56 -2.34
C VAL A 68 15.30 21.79 -3.63
N ASP A 69 15.41 20.48 -3.51
CA ASP A 69 15.56 19.55 -4.64
C ASP A 69 14.17 19.11 -5.12
N THR A 70 13.72 19.69 -6.22
CA THR A 70 12.40 19.42 -6.81
C THR A 70 12.34 18.11 -7.60
N SER A 71 13.48 17.43 -7.80
CA SER A 71 13.52 16.15 -8.51
C SER A 71 13.29 14.94 -7.60
N ASN A 72 13.36 15.12 -6.28
CA ASN A 72 13.21 14.02 -5.32
C ASN A 72 12.14 14.33 -4.26
N CYS A 73 11.20 13.40 -4.09
CA CYS A 73 10.13 13.51 -3.13
C CYS A 73 9.92 12.19 -2.37
N TRP A 74 9.84 12.26 -1.05
CA TRP A 74 9.41 11.15 -0.21
C TRP A 74 7.88 11.11 -0.18
N ILE A 75 7.31 9.94 -0.46
CA ILE A 75 5.86 9.70 -0.36
C ILE A 75 5.66 8.75 0.82
N VAL A 76 4.88 9.16 1.83
CA VAL A 76 4.83 8.48 3.13
C VAL A 76 3.40 8.29 3.60
N ASP A 77 3.07 7.05 3.93
CA ASP A 77 1.96 6.67 4.78
C ASP A 77 2.55 6.13 6.10
N PRO A 78 2.35 6.83 7.22
CA PRO A 78 2.90 6.41 8.51
C PRO A 78 2.19 5.21 9.12
N LEU A 79 0.92 4.95 8.74
CA LEU A 79 0.08 3.88 9.27
C LEU A 79 -1.03 3.46 8.30
N ASP A 80 -0.68 2.77 7.22
CA ASP A 80 -1.70 2.14 6.36
C ASP A 80 -2.44 1.04 7.13
N GLY A 81 -3.76 1.14 7.16
CA GLY A 81 -4.61 0.29 7.98
C GLY A 81 -4.93 0.90 9.35
N THR A 82 -5.06 2.23 9.47
CA THR A 82 -5.40 2.96 10.69
C THR A 82 -6.63 2.40 11.40
N LEU A 83 -7.67 2.00 10.65
CA LEU A 83 -8.86 1.39 11.23
C LEU A 83 -8.55 0.05 11.91
N ASN A 84 -7.73 -0.79 11.29
CA ASN A 84 -7.27 -2.05 11.89
C ASN A 84 -6.51 -1.78 13.19
N PHE A 85 -5.57 -0.84 13.15
CA PHE A 85 -4.80 -0.44 14.33
C PHE A 85 -5.72 -0.03 15.49
N LEU A 86 -6.69 0.85 15.23
CA LEU A 86 -7.63 1.35 16.25
C LEU A 86 -8.56 0.28 16.81
N HIS A 87 -8.82 -0.79 16.07
CA HIS A 87 -9.63 -1.92 16.50
C HIS A 87 -8.81 -3.11 17.06
N GLY A 88 -7.50 -2.95 17.23
CA GLY A 88 -6.65 -4.02 17.77
C GLY A 88 -6.43 -5.17 16.77
N LEU A 89 -6.64 -4.94 15.47
CA LEU A 89 -6.35 -5.92 14.43
C LEU A 89 -4.89 -5.79 14.00
N PRO A 90 -4.06 -6.86 14.13
CA PRO A 90 -2.62 -6.79 13.91
C PRO A 90 -2.26 -6.85 12.41
N HIS A 91 -2.92 -6.04 11.59
CA HIS A 91 -2.71 -5.98 10.15
C HIS A 91 -2.68 -4.51 9.69
N PHE A 92 -1.53 -3.91 9.76
CA PHE A 92 -1.22 -2.54 9.37
C PHE A 92 0.26 -2.38 9.04
N SER A 93 0.61 -1.34 8.30
CA SER A 93 1.98 -1.15 7.84
C SER A 93 2.40 0.32 7.78
N ILE A 94 3.70 0.53 7.60
CA ILE A 94 4.31 1.78 7.21
C ILE A 94 4.69 1.67 5.75
N SER A 95 4.31 2.66 4.94
CA SER A 95 4.65 2.74 3.51
C SER A 95 5.52 3.97 3.27
N ILE A 96 6.71 3.79 2.67
CA ILE A 96 7.64 4.86 2.32
C ILE A 96 8.13 4.63 0.90
N ALA A 97 7.89 5.59 0.01
CA ALA A 97 8.45 5.58 -1.34
C ALA A 97 9.39 6.78 -1.58
N LEU A 98 10.32 6.61 -2.49
CA LEU A 98 11.09 7.69 -3.08
C LEU A 98 10.67 7.85 -4.53
N GLU A 99 10.08 8.99 -4.84
CA GLU A 99 9.91 9.46 -6.21
C GLU A 99 11.14 10.25 -6.64
N ARG A 100 11.62 9.97 -7.85
CA ARG A 100 12.71 10.69 -8.50
C ARG A 100 12.33 10.97 -9.95
N ASP A 101 12.37 12.24 -10.36
CA ASP A 101 12.00 12.68 -11.70
C ASP A 101 10.62 12.10 -12.13
N SER A 102 9.62 12.23 -11.24
CA SER A 102 8.25 11.73 -11.43
C SER A 102 8.14 10.20 -11.64
N THR A 103 9.14 9.45 -11.21
CA THR A 103 9.15 7.99 -11.26
C THR A 103 9.45 7.41 -9.88
N ILE A 104 8.69 6.40 -9.44
CA ILE A 104 8.99 5.73 -8.18
C ILE A 104 10.29 4.94 -8.32
N PHE A 105 11.30 5.37 -7.57
CA PHE A 105 12.65 4.83 -7.63
C PHE A 105 12.90 3.74 -6.58
N ALA A 106 12.32 3.88 -5.39
CA ALA A 106 12.47 2.90 -4.32
C ALA A 106 11.22 2.88 -3.44
N GLY A 107 10.95 1.75 -2.80
CA GLY A 107 9.82 1.57 -1.89
C GLY A 107 10.17 0.66 -0.73
N VAL A 108 9.55 0.94 0.42
CA VAL A 108 9.60 0.13 1.64
C VAL A 108 8.19 0.03 2.21
N ILE A 109 7.76 -1.19 2.52
CA ILE A 109 6.54 -1.47 3.29
C ILE A 109 6.95 -2.32 4.47
N TYR A 110 6.64 -1.86 5.68
CA TYR A 110 7.01 -2.56 6.92
C TYR A 110 5.78 -2.90 7.75
N GLU A 111 5.55 -4.17 7.95
CA GLU A 111 4.53 -4.73 8.85
C GLU A 111 5.16 -4.99 10.22
N PRO A 112 4.96 -4.11 11.23
CA PRO A 112 5.75 -4.13 12.45
C PRO A 112 5.37 -5.24 13.43
N ILE A 113 4.15 -5.79 13.35
CA ILE A 113 3.71 -6.86 14.26
C ILE A 113 4.36 -8.20 13.89
N SER A 114 4.44 -8.53 12.62
CA SER A 114 5.07 -9.76 12.14
C SER A 114 6.54 -9.59 11.73
N ASP A 115 7.09 -8.38 11.90
CA ASP A 115 8.45 -7.99 11.54
C ASP A 115 8.80 -8.35 10.07
N GLN A 116 7.90 -7.98 9.15
CA GLN A 116 8.08 -8.19 7.73
C GLN A 116 8.43 -6.88 7.03
N MET A 117 9.66 -6.79 6.51
CA MET A 117 10.19 -5.66 5.76
C MET A 117 10.24 -5.99 4.28
N PHE A 118 9.30 -5.46 3.51
CA PHE A 118 9.31 -5.52 2.05
C PHE A 118 9.99 -4.28 1.50
N TRP A 119 10.89 -4.45 0.53
CA TRP A 119 11.53 -3.32 -0.12
C TRP A 119 11.96 -3.63 -1.55
N ALA A 120 12.04 -2.59 -2.36
CA ALA A 120 12.60 -2.64 -3.70
C ALA A 120 13.31 -1.31 -4.06
N GLU A 121 14.27 -1.41 -4.96
CA GLU A 121 14.91 -0.29 -5.65
C GLU A 121 14.92 -0.60 -7.14
N ASN A 122 14.69 0.39 -7.97
CA ASN A 122 14.62 0.25 -9.43
C ASN A 122 15.82 -0.52 -9.99
N GLY A 123 15.54 -1.63 -10.68
CA GLY A 123 16.53 -2.54 -11.27
C GLY A 123 17.25 -3.46 -10.29
N LYS A 124 16.89 -3.50 -9.00
CA LYS A 124 17.55 -4.34 -8.00
C LYS A 124 16.74 -5.57 -7.59
N GLY A 125 15.46 -5.61 -7.95
CA GLY A 125 14.51 -6.63 -7.51
C GLY A 125 13.85 -6.30 -6.19
N ALA A 126 12.86 -7.12 -5.81
CA ALA A 126 12.09 -6.99 -4.57
C ALA A 126 12.55 -8.00 -3.52
N TYR A 127 12.45 -7.61 -2.25
CA TYR A 127 12.95 -8.39 -1.12
C TYR A 127 11.97 -8.36 0.07
N LEU A 128 11.89 -9.47 0.79
CA LEU A 128 11.26 -9.61 2.10
C LEU A 128 12.32 -10.08 3.11
N ASN A 129 12.59 -9.27 4.13
CA ASN A 129 13.59 -9.57 5.17
C ASN A 129 14.94 -10.03 4.56
N GLY A 130 15.40 -9.33 3.52
CA GLY A 130 16.65 -9.61 2.81
C GLY A 130 16.62 -10.80 1.85
N ARG A 131 15.50 -11.52 1.76
CA ARG A 131 15.32 -12.62 0.79
C ARG A 131 14.59 -12.09 -0.44
N ARG A 132 15.12 -12.39 -1.63
CA ARG A 132 14.47 -11.98 -2.88
C ARG A 132 13.10 -12.66 -3.02
N VAL A 133 12.09 -11.87 -3.38
CA VAL A 133 10.73 -12.34 -3.64
C VAL A 133 10.34 -12.14 -5.10
N ARG A 134 9.31 -12.86 -5.53
CA ARG A 134 8.69 -12.73 -6.85
C ARG A 134 7.20 -12.95 -6.72
N VAL A 135 6.45 -12.38 -7.66
CA VAL A 135 5.01 -12.66 -7.79
C VAL A 135 4.75 -14.14 -8.02
N SER A 136 3.56 -14.58 -7.69
CA SER A 136 3.12 -15.97 -7.87
C SER A 136 3.28 -16.43 -9.33
N ALA A 137 3.67 -17.68 -9.52
CA ALA A 137 3.72 -18.35 -10.82
C ALA A 137 2.39 -19.03 -11.19
N ARG A 138 1.35 -18.96 -10.33
CA ARG A 138 0.02 -19.52 -10.64
C ARG A 138 -0.58 -18.78 -11.84
N HIS A 139 -1.22 -19.53 -12.71
CA HIS A 139 -1.84 -19.02 -13.94
C HIS A 139 -3.31 -19.42 -14.06
N ASP A 140 -3.78 -20.33 -13.22
CA ASP A 140 -5.18 -20.74 -13.18
C ASP A 140 -5.95 -19.84 -12.21
N ILE A 141 -6.99 -19.20 -12.72
CA ILE A 141 -7.81 -18.29 -11.94
C ILE A 141 -8.63 -19.02 -10.87
N GLU A 142 -9.02 -20.28 -11.13
CA GLU A 142 -9.81 -21.09 -10.20
C GLU A 142 -9.01 -21.46 -8.94
N GLU A 143 -7.68 -21.48 -9.04
CA GLU A 143 -6.76 -21.72 -7.92
C GLU A 143 -6.24 -20.43 -7.28
N SER A 144 -6.66 -19.27 -7.80
CA SER A 144 -6.09 -17.97 -7.45
C SER A 144 -6.81 -17.31 -6.30
N VAL A 145 -6.05 -16.65 -5.44
CA VAL A 145 -6.56 -15.78 -4.37
C VAL A 145 -6.25 -14.32 -4.71
N PHE A 146 -7.28 -13.50 -4.67
CA PHE A 146 -7.17 -12.06 -4.90
C PHE A 146 -7.39 -11.28 -3.61
N ALA A 147 -6.83 -10.07 -3.52
CA ALA A 147 -7.12 -9.13 -2.46
C ALA A 147 -7.82 -7.89 -3.00
N THR A 148 -8.55 -7.17 -2.15
CA THR A 148 -9.25 -5.94 -2.51
C THR A 148 -9.53 -5.06 -1.30
N GLY A 149 -9.65 -3.74 -1.54
CA GLY A 149 -10.32 -2.84 -0.61
C GLY A 149 -11.80 -2.69 -0.93
N MET A 150 -12.56 -2.15 0.01
CA MET A 150 -14.00 -1.93 -0.14
C MET A 150 -14.34 -0.46 0.13
N PRO A 151 -15.24 0.16 -0.65
CA PRO A 151 -15.78 1.45 -0.27
C PRO A 151 -16.54 1.33 1.05
N PHE A 152 -16.34 2.29 1.94
CA PHE A 152 -16.95 2.33 3.26
C PHE A 152 -17.90 3.55 3.40
N LYS A 153 -18.51 3.72 4.56
CA LYS A 153 -19.44 4.83 4.83
C LYS A 153 -18.81 6.18 4.48
N GLY A 154 -19.48 6.93 3.59
CA GLY A 154 -19.05 8.24 3.12
C GLY A 154 -18.17 8.21 1.87
N ARG A 155 -17.89 7.03 1.29
CA ARG A 155 -17.29 6.87 -0.04
C ARG A 155 -18.30 6.32 -1.03
N ASP A 156 -18.28 6.82 -2.25
CA ASP A 156 -19.09 6.32 -3.36
C ASP A 156 -18.51 5.00 -3.91
N GLY A 157 -19.25 4.38 -4.83
CA GLY A 157 -18.75 3.21 -5.58
C GLY A 157 -19.17 1.85 -5.02
N HIS A 158 -20.09 1.78 -4.03
CA HIS A 158 -20.54 0.51 -3.45
C HIS A 158 -21.13 -0.45 -4.50
N GLN A 159 -22.03 0.02 -5.36
CA GLN A 159 -22.68 -0.84 -6.35
C GLN A 159 -21.72 -1.33 -7.45
N PRO A 160 -20.90 -0.47 -8.05
CA PRO A 160 -19.84 -0.94 -8.96
C PRO A 160 -18.90 -1.96 -8.30
N PHE A 161 -18.44 -1.69 -7.07
CA PHE A 161 -17.57 -2.60 -6.33
C PHE A 161 -18.23 -3.99 -6.11
N LEU A 162 -19.51 -4.03 -5.70
CA LEU A 162 -20.20 -5.30 -5.49
C LEU A 162 -20.30 -6.12 -6.77
N ARG A 163 -20.55 -5.48 -7.93
CA ARG A 163 -20.53 -6.17 -9.22
C ARG A 163 -19.13 -6.68 -9.58
N GLN A 164 -18.06 -5.90 -9.31
CA GLN A 164 -16.69 -6.35 -9.52
C GLN A 164 -16.36 -7.56 -8.65
N LEU A 165 -16.72 -7.49 -7.37
CA LEU A 165 -16.50 -8.57 -6.40
C LEU A 165 -17.22 -9.85 -6.84
N GLU A 166 -18.48 -9.76 -7.29
CA GLU A 166 -19.24 -10.88 -7.83
C GLU A 166 -18.53 -11.57 -8.99
N GLN A 167 -18.01 -10.78 -9.97
CA GLN A 167 -17.30 -11.34 -11.12
C GLN A 167 -16.01 -12.08 -10.70
N VAL A 168 -15.27 -11.56 -9.75
CA VAL A 168 -14.03 -12.21 -9.27
C VAL A 168 -14.35 -13.43 -8.42
N MET A 169 -15.31 -13.36 -7.51
CA MET A 169 -15.75 -14.47 -6.67
C MET A 169 -16.28 -15.66 -7.47
N ALA A 170 -16.93 -15.40 -8.60
CA ALA A 170 -17.51 -16.45 -9.44
C ALA A 170 -16.46 -17.37 -10.09
N VAL A 171 -15.19 -16.94 -10.17
CA VAL A 171 -14.14 -17.64 -10.93
C VAL A 171 -12.87 -17.93 -10.14
N SER A 172 -12.73 -17.40 -8.92
CA SER A 172 -11.49 -17.53 -8.12
C SER A 172 -11.65 -18.42 -6.92
N ALA A 173 -10.54 -18.93 -6.40
CA ALA A 173 -10.52 -19.71 -5.15
C ALA A 173 -10.93 -18.88 -3.93
N GLY A 174 -10.80 -17.55 -4.00
CA GLY A 174 -11.29 -16.67 -2.97
C GLY A 174 -10.75 -15.25 -3.03
N VAL A 175 -11.41 -14.37 -2.27
CA VAL A 175 -11.04 -12.96 -2.14
C VAL A 175 -10.73 -12.64 -0.67
N ARG A 176 -9.76 -11.78 -0.45
CA ARG A 176 -9.35 -11.28 0.87
C ARG A 176 -9.61 -9.77 0.94
N ARG A 177 -10.04 -9.31 2.11
CA ARG A 177 -10.18 -7.89 2.44
C ARG A 177 -9.59 -7.65 3.81
N PHE A 178 -8.30 -7.33 3.87
CA PHE A 178 -7.62 -7.13 5.15
C PHE A 178 -7.53 -5.65 5.57
N GLY A 179 -7.61 -4.71 4.62
CA GLY A 179 -7.73 -3.27 4.91
C GLY A 179 -6.42 -2.54 5.13
N SER A 180 -5.37 -2.96 4.41
CA SER A 180 -4.10 -2.29 4.24
C SER A 180 -3.67 -2.46 2.79
N ALA A 181 -3.81 -1.43 1.97
CA ALA A 181 -3.53 -1.49 0.54
C ALA A 181 -2.04 -1.73 0.27
N ALA A 182 -1.17 -1.12 1.07
CA ALA A 182 0.27 -1.33 0.97
C ALA A 182 0.64 -2.80 1.25
N LEU A 183 0.07 -3.43 2.28
CA LEU A 183 0.32 -4.86 2.55
C LEU A 183 -0.28 -5.76 1.47
N ASP A 184 -1.45 -5.46 0.94
CA ASP A 184 -2.04 -6.24 -0.15
C ASP A 184 -1.12 -6.24 -1.37
N LEU A 185 -0.53 -5.08 -1.74
CA LEU A 185 0.48 -4.98 -2.80
C LEU A 185 1.78 -5.74 -2.46
N ALA A 186 2.27 -5.61 -1.23
CA ALA A 186 3.45 -6.34 -0.77
C ALA A 186 3.24 -7.87 -0.83
N TYR A 187 2.03 -8.34 -0.53
CA TYR A 187 1.68 -9.75 -0.59
C TYR A 187 1.52 -10.26 -2.02
N VAL A 188 1.04 -9.43 -2.96
CA VAL A 188 1.14 -9.74 -4.40
C VAL A 188 2.59 -9.91 -4.82
N ALA A 189 3.46 -8.98 -4.45
CA ALA A 189 4.89 -9.04 -4.78
C ALA A 189 5.60 -10.27 -4.19
N ALA A 190 5.15 -10.75 -3.03
CA ALA A 190 5.67 -11.95 -2.37
C ALA A 190 5.01 -13.26 -2.85
N GLY A 191 4.10 -13.20 -3.84
CA GLY A 191 3.41 -14.37 -4.39
C GLY A 191 2.40 -15.03 -3.45
N ARG A 192 1.89 -14.29 -2.46
CA ARG A 192 0.85 -14.74 -1.53
C ARG A 192 -0.54 -14.58 -2.11
N TYR A 193 -0.72 -13.57 -2.97
CA TYR A 193 -1.91 -13.32 -3.79
C TYR A 193 -1.51 -13.29 -5.27
N GLU A 194 -2.42 -13.69 -6.13
CA GLU A 194 -2.22 -13.61 -7.57
C GLU A 194 -2.54 -12.22 -8.11
N GLY A 195 -3.37 -11.46 -7.41
CA GLY A 195 -3.64 -10.06 -7.75
C GLY A 195 -4.38 -9.31 -6.66
N PHE A 196 -4.46 -7.98 -6.87
CA PHE A 196 -5.12 -7.02 -6.01
C PHE A 196 -5.79 -5.95 -6.87
N TRP A 197 -6.96 -5.47 -6.45
CA TRP A 197 -7.61 -4.30 -7.06
C TRP A 197 -8.27 -3.45 -6.00
N GLU A 198 -8.20 -2.14 -6.18
CA GLU A 198 -8.88 -1.17 -5.33
C GLU A 198 -9.03 0.17 -6.05
N GLN A 199 -9.99 1.00 -5.61
CA GLN A 199 -10.19 2.37 -6.08
C GLN A 199 -10.34 3.33 -4.90
N GLY A 200 -10.07 4.63 -5.16
CA GLY A 200 -10.18 5.68 -4.16
C GLY A 200 -8.97 5.74 -3.21
N LEU A 201 -7.83 5.27 -3.68
CA LEU A 201 -6.56 5.29 -2.96
C LEU A 201 -5.82 6.61 -3.16
N SER A 202 -5.02 6.97 -2.19
CA SER A 202 -4.09 8.10 -2.23
C SER A 202 -2.70 7.68 -2.73
N PRO A 203 -1.86 8.60 -3.17
CA PRO A 203 -0.50 8.29 -3.61
C PRO A 203 0.33 7.50 -2.59
N TRP A 204 0.22 7.82 -1.32
CA TRP A 204 0.97 7.18 -0.25
C TRP A 204 0.57 5.74 0.02
N ASP A 205 -0.70 5.36 -0.23
CA ASP A 205 -1.21 3.99 -0.09
C ASP A 205 -0.52 3.04 -1.08
N VAL A 206 -0.13 3.53 -2.26
CA VAL A 206 0.27 2.68 -3.40
C VAL A 206 1.72 2.84 -3.86
N ALA A 207 2.35 4.00 -3.67
CA ALA A 207 3.64 4.31 -4.30
C ALA A 207 4.73 3.27 -3.99
N ALA A 208 4.89 2.87 -2.73
CA ALA A 208 5.87 1.84 -2.36
C ALA A 208 5.49 0.47 -2.93
N GLY A 209 4.20 0.11 -2.88
CA GLY A 209 3.70 -1.16 -3.41
C GLY A 209 3.91 -1.31 -4.90
N VAL A 210 3.71 -0.24 -5.67
CA VAL A 210 3.90 -0.22 -7.14
C VAL A 210 5.31 -0.67 -7.52
N ILE A 211 6.35 -0.07 -6.94
CA ILE A 211 7.73 -0.45 -7.28
C ILE A 211 8.06 -1.85 -6.77
N ILE A 212 7.56 -2.26 -5.59
CA ILE A 212 7.82 -3.58 -5.03
C ILE A 212 7.20 -4.66 -5.93
N VAL A 213 5.95 -4.48 -6.41
CA VAL A 213 5.30 -5.41 -7.34
C VAL A 213 6.05 -5.50 -8.67
N ARG A 214 6.44 -4.36 -9.26
CA ARG A 214 7.19 -4.32 -10.53
C ARG A 214 8.54 -5.03 -10.42
N GLU A 215 9.28 -4.75 -9.38
CA GLU A 215 10.60 -5.36 -9.14
C GLU A 215 10.51 -6.86 -8.76
N ALA A 216 9.34 -7.30 -8.31
CA ALA A 216 9.03 -8.73 -8.13
C ALA A 216 8.62 -9.43 -9.45
N GLY A 217 8.55 -8.70 -10.57
CA GLY A 217 8.15 -9.21 -11.89
C GLY A 217 6.64 -9.22 -12.11
N GLY A 218 5.88 -8.47 -11.31
CA GLY A 218 4.44 -8.25 -11.49
C GLY A 218 4.12 -7.05 -12.38
N PHE A 219 2.83 -6.89 -12.65
CA PHE A 219 2.26 -5.82 -13.45
C PHE A 219 1.34 -4.97 -12.60
N VAL A 220 1.35 -3.66 -12.84
CA VAL A 220 0.50 -2.69 -12.16
C VAL A 220 -0.06 -1.72 -13.18
N SER A 221 -1.37 -1.49 -13.16
CA SER A 221 -2.07 -0.51 -13.99
C SER A 221 -3.30 0.07 -13.28
N ASP A 222 -3.88 1.13 -13.85
CA ASP A 222 -5.26 1.53 -13.53
C ASP A 222 -6.28 0.54 -14.15
N PHE A 223 -7.56 0.74 -13.90
CA PHE A 223 -8.63 -0.12 -14.45
C PHE A 223 -8.68 -0.08 -15.99
N LYS A 224 -8.18 0.98 -16.63
CA LYS A 224 -8.08 1.11 -18.08
C LYS A 224 -6.80 0.52 -18.67
N GLY A 225 -5.93 -0.01 -17.83
CA GLY A 225 -4.65 -0.59 -18.27
C GLY A 225 -3.56 0.45 -18.51
N ARG A 226 -3.69 1.66 -17.97
CA ARG A 226 -2.72 2.76 -18.14
C ARG A 226 -1.78 2.84 -16.93
N ASP A 227 -0.64 3.45 -17.16
CA ASP A 227 0.33 3.91 -16.18
C ASP A 227 0.47 5.44 -16.35
N PRO A 228 0.34 6.30 -15.34
CA PRO A 228 0.64 6.07 -13.92
C PRO A 228 -0.62 5.84 -13.04
N VAL A 229 -0.56 4.86 -12.14
CA VAL A 229 -1.64 4.51 -11.21
C VAL A 229 -1.71 5.43 -9.99
N ILE A 230 -0.60 6.07 -9.62
CA ILE A 230 -0.47 6.87 -8.40
C ILE A 230 -1.40 8.08 -8.41
N ALA A 231 -1.61 8.69 -9.60
CA ALA A 231 -2.44 9.89 -9.74
C ALA A 231 -3.95 9.61 -9.83
N ASN A 232 -4.35 8.38 -10.16
CA ASN A 232 -5.75 8.06 -10.49
C ASN A 232 -6.53 7.50 -9.31
N GLY A 233 -5.87 7.05 -8.24
CA GLY A 233 -6.52 6.37 -7.12
C GLY A 233 -7.15 5.02 -7.47
N GLU A 234 -6.89 4.47 -8.66
CA GLU A 234 -7.32 3.15 -9.11
C GLU A 234 -6.10 2.27 -9.34
N ILE A 235 -6.12 1.04 -8.82
CA ILE A 235 -5.01 0.11 -9.02
C ILE A 235 -5.50 -1.30 -9.30
N ILE A 236 -4.85 -1.96 -10.24
CA ILE A 236 -4.84 -3.41 -10.42
C ILE A 236 -3.38 -3.84 -10.41
N ALA A 237 -3.06 -4.78 -9.54
CA ALA A 237 -1.75 -5.43 -9.47
C ALA A 237 -1.91 -6.93 -9.63
N GLY A 238 -0.93 -7.61 -10.24
CA GLY A 238 -0.97 -9.06 -10.39
C GLY A 238 0.25 -9.62 -11.09
N ASN A 239 0.32 -10.95 -11.18
CA ASN A 239 1.32 -11.61 -11.99
C ASN A 239 1.00 -11.48 -13.49
N ALA A 240 1.96 -11.84 -14.35
CA ALA A 240 1.83 -11.69 -15.80
C ALA A 240 0.62 -12.42 -16.40
N SER A 241 0.22 -13.56 -15.83
CA SER A 241 -0.86 -14.40 -16.37
C SER A 241 -2.24 -13.88 -16.01
N LEU A 242 -2.40 -13.25 -14.85
CA LEU A 242 -3.70 -12.94 -14.28
C LEU A 242 -4.04 -11.45 -14.19
N HIS A 243 -3.05 -10.55 -14.32
CA HIS A 243 -3.29 -9.10 -14.29
C HIS A 243 -4.32 -8.66 -15.35
N ASP A 244 -4.15 -9.04 -16.63
CA ASP A 244 -5.09 -8.67 -17.67
C ASP A 244 -6.45 -9.37 -17.54
N THR A 245 -6.47 -10.59 -17.02
CA THR A 245 -7.69 -11.33 -16.73
C THR A 245 -8.49 -10.64 -15.64
N LEU A 246 -7.85 -10.28 -14.53
CA LEU A 246 -8.46 -9.51 -13.44
C LEU A 246 -9.01 -8.17 -13.95
N ARG A 247 -8.21 -7.43 -14.74
CA ARG A 247 -8.62 -6.17 -15.34
C ARG A 247 -9.88 -6.31 -16.21
N LYS A 248 -9.97 -7.36 -17.00
CA LYS A 248 -11.17 -7.64 -17.83
C LYS A 248 -12.39 -7.95 -17.00
N LEU A 249 -12.25 -8.70 -15.88
CA LEU A 249 -13.36 -8.97 -14.95
C LEU A 249 -13.87 -7.69 -14.30
N ILE A 250 -12.96 -6.84 -13.80
CA ILE A 250 -13.30 -5.56 -13.17
C ILE A 250 -14.06 -4.65 -14.16
N ASN A 251 -13.59 -4.53 -15.41
CA ASN A 251 -14.23 -3.68 -16.41
C ASN A 251 -15.55 -4.24 -16.96
N LYS A 252 -15.75 -5.55 -16.95
CA LYS A 252 -17.03 -6.16 -17.36
C LYS A 252 -18.16 -5.81 -16.38
N ALA A 253 -17.83 -5.48 -15.15
CA ALA A 253 -18.74 -5.13 -14.08
C ALA A 253 -19.04 -3.62 -13.99
N ALA A 254 -18.33 -2.78 -14.76
CA ALA A 254 -18.44 -1.33 -14.73
C ALA A 254 -19.76 -0.80 -15.36
#